data_7bec2478c918b2ed55aa2d935639c344
#
_entry.id   7bec2478c918b2ed55aa2d935639c344
#
_cell.length_a   1.000
_cell.length_b   1.000
_cell.length_c   1.000
_cell.angle_alpha   90.00
_cell.angle_beta   90.00
_cell.angle_gamma   90.00
#
_symmetry.space_group_name_H-M   'P 1'
#
loop_
_entity.id
_entity.type
_entity.pdbx_description
1 polymer ?
#
loop_
_entity_poly.entity_id
_entity_poly.type
_entity_poly.pdbx_seq_one_letter_code
_entity_poly.pdbx_strand_id
1 'polypeptide(L)'
;MRILLTLLVLAVIGAGGWQLLPSKGNSGATITVGTTDTVTSLDPAGAYDAGSWALFSNVFQSLLTYQPGDVSPVPDAARSCSFVKGSLTTYTCELREDLTFGDGAQVTAADVKFSFDRVRRIHADVGPASLFSTLRSVSAKGLTVTFHLGSPDATFPFKVATGAGSIVERTRYPADALRTGDGVDGTGPYELTGYAKGKKAELSPNARYRGAVATGAPVRLRYYADPEALEKAWRAKEVDAATRQLPPATLAALNASDPGQRVTEADSSETRNLYFDTRSGSPLHDRDVRRAMAWLIDREQLASTVYHGTVEPLYSLVPAGITGHTTSFFDDYPNRSPVKARRLLEKAGVSIPVTFTYGYGLGSGAAAAEAAELKRQLEASGLFKVDVKGYEWTGFQKRWAAGKLDAYAVGWVPDYPDPDTFTAPLVGTGSTMNTGYSDKAVDGYIADSRQFADRSRSADDFRALQRAVADDVPVVPLWQRKEYVVTTDDVGGGQYLADGNGVFRLWKLDWI
;
A
#
# COMPACT_ATOMS: atom_id res chain seq x y z
N MET A 1 -24.83 37.83 -59.86
CA MET A 1 -23.50 37.30 -59.42
C MET A 1 -23.18 37.55 -57.95
N ARG A 2 -23.99 38.30 -57.18
CA ARG A 2 -23.75 38.49 -55.69
C ARG A 2 -24.57 37.58 -54.78
N ILE A 3 -25.60 36.92 -55.25
CA ILE A 3 -26.50 36.04 -54.47
C ILE A 3 -25.93 34.60 -54.39
N LEU A 4 -25.15 34.16 -55.38
CA LEU A 4 -24.56 32.81 -55.37
C LEU A 4 -23.35 32.67 -54.44
N LEU A 5 -22.63 33.79 -54.12
CA LEU A 5 -21.49 33.74 -53.19
C LEU A 5 -21.92 33.63 -51.70
N THR A 6 -23.12 34.16 -51.38
CA THR A 6 -23.63 34.16 -50.02
C THR A 6 -24.14 32.79 -49.58
N LEU A 7 -24.64 31.97 -50.50
CA LEU A 7 -25.08 30.62 -50.20
C LEU A 7 -23.95 29.63 -50.06
N LEU A 8 -22.80 29.84 -50.71
CA LEU A 8 -21.60 28.98 -50.55
C LEU A 8 -20.90 29.21 -49.21
N VAL A 9 -20.89 30.44 -48.66
CA VAL A 9 -20.30 30.73 -47.35
C VAL A 9 -21.13 30.15 -46.20
N LEU A 10 -22.45 30.13 -46.33
CA LEU A 10 -23.34 29.53 -45.33
C LEU A 10 -23.27 27.97 -45.33
N ALA A 11 -23.01 27.36 -46.49
CA ALA A 11 -22.82 25.89 -46.58
C ALA A 11 -21.49 25.41 -45.98
N VAL A 12 -20.41 26.23 -46.03
CA VAL A 12 -19.12 25.92 -45.44
C VAL A 12 -19.14 26.09 -43.91
N ILE A 13 -19.90 27.06 -43.40
CA ILE A 13 -20.08 27.25 -41.94
C ILE A 13 -20.96 26.14 -41.34
N GLY A 14 -21.94 25.63 -42.08
CA GLY A 14 -22.77 24.50 -41.63
C GLY A 14 -22.06 23.13 -41.61
N ALA A 15 -21.08 22.91 -42.49
CA ALA A 15 -20.28 21.67 -42.47
C ALA A 15 -19.14 21.67 -41.49
N GLY A 16 -18.57 22.86 -41.11
CA GLY A 16 -17.52 22.99 -40.11
C GLY A 16 -18.03 23.02 -38.67
N GLY A 17 -19.32 23.31 -38.45
CA GLY A 17 -19.91 23.36 -37.11
C GLY A 17 -20.32 22.00 -36.53
N TRP A 18 -20.35 20.96 -37.33
CA TRP A 18 -20.70 19.62 -36.84
C TRP A 18 -19.51 18.81 -36.28
N GLN A 19 -18.29 19.29 -36.46
CA GLN A 19 -17.10 18.66 -35.89
C GLN A 19 -16.68 19.19 -34.49
N LEU A 20 -17.42 20.18 -33.94
CA LEU A 20 -17.13 20.80 -32.65
C LEU A 20 -18.24 20.59 -31.59
N LEU A 21 -19.17 19.70 -31.84
CA LEU A 21 -20.02 19.24 -30.74
C LEU A 21 -19.16 18.24 -29.94
N PRO A 22 -18.88 18.51 -28.65
CA PRO A 22 -18.27 17.48 -27.81
C PRO A 22 -19.15 16.25 -27.93
N SER A 23 -18.54 15.10 -28.23
CA SER A 23 -19.22 13.81 -28.11
C SER A 23 -19.91 13.84 -26.76
N LYS A 24 -21.22 13.54 -26.68
CA LYS A 24 -21.88 13.32 -25.40
C LYS A 24 -21.07 12.23 -24.72
N GLY A 25 -20.20 12.63 -23.79
CA GLY A 25 -19.52 11.68 -22.93
C GLY A 25 -20.57 10.74 -22.34
N ASN A 26 -20.22 9.50 -22.12
CA ASN A 26 -21.05 8.46 -21.51
C ASN A 26 -21.38 8.82 -20.03
N SER A 27 -21.75 10.06 -19.76
CA SER A 27 -22.06 10.59 -18.44
C SER A 27 -23.12 9.70 -17.77
N GLY A 28 -22.71 8.95 -16.76
CA GLY A 28 -23.54 7.98 -16.05
C GLY A 28 -23.28 6.50 -16.38
N ALA A 29 -22.45 6.18 -17.36
CA ALA A 29 -22.00 4.80 -17.59
C ALA A 29 -21.01 4.36 -16.50
N THR A 30 -21.05 3.09 -16.12
CA THR A 30 -20.14 2.52 -15.12
C THR A 30 -18.74 2.35 -15.71
N ILE A 31 -17.71 2.88 -15.03
CA ILE A 31 -16.31 2.62 -15.37
C ILE A 31 -15.89 1.30 -14.72
N THR A 32 -15.36 0.38 -15.51
CA THR A 32 -14.86 -0.91 -15.02
C THR A 32 -13.36 -0.84 -14.80
N VAL A 33 -12.93 -0.97 -13.54
CA VAL A 33 -11.52 -0.98 -13.14
C VAL A 33 -11.09 -2.41 -12.82
N GLY A 34 -10.10 -2.93 -13.54
CA GLY A 34 -9.46 -4.21 -13.27
C GLY A 34 -8.29 -4.05 -12.29
N THR A 35 -8.18 -4.95 -11.33
CA THR A 35 -7.07 -5.01 -10.38
C THR A 35 -6.75 -6.44 -9.96
N THR A 36 -5.50 -6.70 -9.55
CA THR A 36 -5.07 -7.95 -8.92
C THR A 36 -5.10 -7.89 -7.41
N ASP A 37 -5.58 -6.78 -6.83
CA ASP A 37 -5.73 -6.64 -5.39
C ASP A 37 -6.71 -7.68 -4.81
N THR A 38 -6.52 -8.02 -3.55
CA THR A 38 -7.40 -8.94 -2.81
C THR A 38 -8.01 -8.21 -1.63
N VAL A 39 -9.34 -8.24 -1.53
CA VAL A 39 -10.07 -7.77 -0.34
C VAL A 39 -10.21 -8.93 0.64
N THR A 40 -9.48 -8.86 1.76
CA THR A 40 -9.49 -9.91 2.78
C THR A 40 -10.70 -9.82 3.69
N SER A 41 -11.15 -8.60 4.01
CA SER A 41 -12.35 -8.31 4.80
C SER A 41 -13.01 -7.01 4.35
N LEU A 42 -14.35 -6.94 4.48
CA LEU A 42 -15.11 -5.70 4.35
C LEU A 42 -15.22 -4.94 5.69
N ASP A 43 -14.73 -5.54 6.76
CA ASP A 43 -14.72 -4.94 8.09
C ASP A 43 -13.35 -4.33 8.39
N PRO A 44 -13.25 -3.01 8.66
CA PRO A 44 -11.98 -2.34 8.94
C PRO A 44 -11.18 -2.95 10.09
N ALA A 45 -11.84 -3.56 11.09
CA ALA A 45 -11.15 -4.22 12.19
C ALA A 45 -10.49 -5.56 11.79
N GLY A 46 -10.84 -6.12 10.62
CA GLY A 46 -10.36 -7.42 10.14
C GLY A 46 -9.43 -7.38 8.94
N ALA A 47 -9.04 -6.19 8.46
CA ALA A 47 -8.25 -6.04 7.26
C ALA A 47 -7.01 -5.14 7.46
N TYR A 48 -5.85 -5.69 7.18
CA TYR A 48 -4.59 -4.96 7.10
C TYR A 48 -3.86 -5.35 5.80
N ASP A 49 -4.44 -4.89 4.70
CA ASP A 49 -3.93 -5.14 3.36
C ASP A 49 -4.36 -4.02 2.39
N ALA A 50 -3.54 -3.82 1.35
CA ALA A 50 -3.71 -2.73 0.39
C ALA A 50 -5.04 -2.81 -0.36
N GLY A 51 -5.50 -4.01 -0.74
CA GLY A 51 -6.73 -4.17 -1.52
C GLY A 51 -7.99 -3.85 -0.71
N SER A 52 -8.05 -4.26 0.56
CA SER A 52 -9.14 -3.87 1.46
C SER A 52 -9.14 -2.36 1.70
N TRP A 53 -7.96 -1.76 1.95
CA TRP A 53 -7.85 -0.32 2.20
C TRP A 53 -8.13 0.53 0.96
N ALA A 54 -7.79 0.04 -0.23
CA ALA A 54 -8.19 0.67 -1.49
C ALA A 54 -9.73 0.75 -1.62
N LEU A 55 -10.45 -0.29 -1.21
CA LEU A 55 -11.91 -0.25 -1.14
C LEU A 55 -12.40 0.68 -0.02
N PHE A 56 -11.77 0.62 1.17
CA PHE A 56 -12.18 1.42 2.34
C PHE A 56 -12.07 2.92 2.09
N SER A 57 -11.05 3.39 1.38
CA SER A 57 -10.89 4.79 1.01
C SER A 57 -12.05 5.34 0.16
N ASN A 58 -12.86 4.45 -0.44
CA ASN A 58 -14.00 4.82 -1.25
C ASN A 58 -15.34 4.70 -0.50
N VAL A 59 -15.46 3.80 0.48
CA VAL A 59 -16.75 3.52 1.14
C VAL A 59 -16.82 4.02 2.58
N PHE A 60 -15.70 4.34 3.21
CA PHE A 60 -15.64 4.93 4.54
C PHE A 60 -14.99 6.33 4.52
N GLN A 61 -15.20 7.09 5.59
CA GLN A 61 -14.33 8.19 5.98
C GLN A 61 -13.59 7.83 7.25
N SER A 62 -12.39 8.38 7.40
CA SER A 62 -11.68 8.49 8.67
C SER A 62 -11.69 9.94 9.13
N LEU A 63 -11.21 10.24 10.34
CA LEU A 63 -11.16 11.62 10.85
C LEU A 63 -10.27 12.51 9.97
N LEU A 64 -9.21 11.94 9.42
CA LEU A 64 -8.24 12.60 8.55
C LEU A 64 -8.11 11.83 7.23
N THR A 65 -7.65 12.50 6.18
CA THR A 65 -7.32 11.92 4.86
C THR A 65 -6.09 12.62 4.28
N TYR A 66 -5.69 12.25 3.05
CA TYR A 66 -4.63 12.93 2.30
C TYR A 66 -5.20 13.59 1.05
N GLN A 67 -4.72 14.80 0.71
CA GLN A 67 -4.94 15.38 -0.61
C GLN A 67 -3.99 14.72 -1.63
N PRO A 68 -4.32 14.76 -2.93
CA PRO A 68 -3.41 14.25 -3.96
C PRO A 68 -2.04 14.93 -3.89
N GLY A 69 -0.98 14.14 -3.80
CA GLY A 69 0.40 14.62 -3.72
C GLY A 69 0.86 15.13 -2.35
N ASP A 70 -0.03 15.19 -1.34
CA ASP A 70 0.35 15.59 0.01
C ASP A 70 0.86 14.41 0.84
N VAL A 71 1.85 14.70 1.69
CA VAL A 71 2.39 13.74 2.66
C VAL A 71 1.88 13.98 4.08
N SER A 72 1.14 15.05 4.32
CA SER A 72 0.56 15.40 5.61
C SER A 72 -0.94 15.16 5.62
N PRO A 73 -1.50 14.50 6.66
CA PRO A 73 -2.92 14.27 6.76
C PRO A 73 -3.68 15.57 7.03
N VAL A 74 -4.84 15.72 6.38
CA VAL A 74 -5.75 16.87 6.52
C VAL A 74 -7.11 16.41 7.04
N PRO A 75 -7.94 17.31 7.64
CA PRO A 75 -9.27 16.97 8.10
C PRO A 75 -10.18 16.38 7.01
N ASP A 76 -10.97 15.32 7.37
CA ASP A 76 -12.02 14.74 6.53
C ASP A 76 -13.34 14.67 7.31
N ALA A 77 -13.62 13.59 8.06
CA ALA A 77 -14.75 13.53 8.96
C ALA A 77 -14.60 14.46 10.19
N ALA A 78 -13.38 14.80 10.55
CA ALA A 78 -13.12 15.85 11.53
C ALA A 78 -13.13 17.24 10.87
N ARG A 79 -13.51 18.27 11.62
CA ARG A 79 -13.31 19.69 11.29
C ARG A 79 -11.87 20.10 11.57
N SER A 80 -11.30 19.58 12.65
CA SER A 80 -9.92 19.82 13.07
C SER A 80 -9.41 18.70 13.94
N CYS A 81 -8.10 18.46 13.90
CA CYS A 81 -7.41 17.54 14.80
C CYS A 81 -6.06 18.14 15.19
N SER A 82 -5.64 17.96 16.45
CA SER A 82 -4.31 18.38 16.91
C SER A 82 -3.90 17.66 18.17
N PHE A 83 -2.59 17.58 18.39
CA PHE A 83 -2.08 17.27 19.72
C PHE A 83 -2.37 18.40 20.70
N VAL A 84 -2.73 18.05 21.93
CA VAL A 84 -2.83 19.02 23.00
C VAL A 84 -1.45 19.66 23.21
N LYS A 85 -1.43 20.99 23.36
CA LYS A 85 -0.19 21.76 23.44
C LYS A 85 0.82 21.17 24.42
N GLY A 86 2.03 20.88 23.93
CA GLY A 86 3.12 20.33 24.72
C GLY A 86 3.04 18.83 24.98
N SER A 87 2.10 18.11 24.37
CA SER A 87 1.93 16.66 24.57
C SER A 87 1.83 15.94 23.23
N LEU A 88 2.58 14.85 23.06
CA LEU A 88 2.40 13.88 21.96
C LEU A 88 1.68 12.60 22.43
N THR A 89 1.06 12.65 23.62
CA THR A 89 0.32 11.54 24.23
C THR A 89 -1.19 11.80 24.31
N THR A 90 -1.65 12.98 23.89
CA THR A 90 -3.07 13.32 23.85
C THR A 90 -3.39 14.01 22.53
N TYR A 91 -4.18 13.34 21.69
CA TYR A 91 -4.60 13.84 20.39
C TYR A 91 -6.12 14.05 20.38
N THR A 92 -6.58 15.22 19.94
CA THR A 92 -8.00 15.61 20.00
C THR A 92 -8.49 16.00 18.63
N CYS A 93 -9.66 15.50 18.24
CA CYS A 93 -10.36 15.85 17.01
C CYS A 93 -11.76 16.40 17.32
N GLU A 94 -12.19 17.38 16.58
CA GLU A 94 -13.56 17.90 16.56
C GLU A 94 -14.28 17.40 15.32
N LEU A 95 -15.38 16.67 15.50
CA LEU A 95 -16.15 16.06 14.42
C LEU A 95 -16.97 17.12 13.68
N ARG A 96 -17.22 16.91 12.40
CA ARG A 96 -18.19 17.68 11.62
C ARG A 96 -19.60 17.31 12.04
N GLU A 97 -20.55 18.27 11.97
CA GLU A 97 -21.94 18.07 12.38
C GLU A 97 -22.83 17.54 11.26
N ASP A 98 -22.39 17.62 10.00
CA ASP A 98 -23.19 17.34 8.81
C ASP A 98 -23.01 15.94 8.23
N LEU A 99 -22.36 15.03 8.96
CA LEU A 99 -22.05 13.69 8.49
C LEU A 99 -23.19 12.71 8.80
N THR A 100 -23.57 11.91 7.80
CA THR A 100 -24.56 10.85 7.93
C THR A 100 -24.09 9.56 7.28
N PHE A 101 -24.43 8.43 7.89
CA PHE A 101 -24.28 7.10 7.27
C PHE A 101 -25.24 6.91 6.09
N GLY A 102 -25.07 5.83 5.34
CA GLY A 102 -25.88 5.51 4.16
C GLY A 102 -27.38 5.40 4.44
N ASP A 103 -27.78 4.97 5.64
CA ASP A 103 -29.19 4.91 6.08
C ASP A 103 -29.74 6.25 6.59
N GLY A 104 -28.91 7.29 6.67
CA GLY A 104 -29.27 8.62 7.16
C GLY A 104 -29.03 8.83 8.65
N ALA A 105 -28.54 7.84 9.40
CA ALA A 105 -28.16 8.01 10.80
C ALA A 105 -26.97 8.98 10.91
N GLN A 106 -27.03 9.90 11.91
CA GLN A 106 -25.98 10.88 12.12
C GLN A 106 -24.71 10.23 12.69
N VAL A 107 -23.56 10.57 12.15
CA VAL A 107 -22.26 10.17 12.68
C VAL A 107 -21.97 10.94 13.97
N THR A 108 -21.59 10.24 15.02
CA THR A 108 -21.30 10.82 16.34
C THR A 108 -19.89 10.51 16.81
N ALA A 109 -19.38 11.26 17.77
CA ALA A 109 -18.11 10.97 18.42
C ALA A 109 -18.11 9.58 19.11
N ALA A 110 -19.29 9.04 19.44
CA ALA A 110 -19.43 7.69 19.99
C ALA A 110 -19.17 6.61 18.92
N ASP A 111 -19.49 6.85 17.65
CA ASP A 111 -19.20 5.93 16.54
C ASP A 111 -17.69 5.91 16.27
N VAL A 112 -17.01 7.06 16.31
CA VAL A 112 -15.56 7.13 16.22
C VAL A 112 -14.89 6.35 17.37
N LYS A 113 -15.27 6.64 18.61
CA LYS A 113 -14.77 5.89 19.76
C LYS A 113 -14.99 4.38 19.61
N PHE A 114 -16.18 3.97 19.20
CA PHE A 114 -16.54 2.58 18.97
C PHE A 114 -15.63 1.93 17.92
N SER A 115 -15.36 2.61 16.80
CA SER A 115 -14.54 2.10 15.71
C SER A 115 -13.12 1.79 16.19
N PHE A 116 -12.46 2.72 16.88
CA PHE A 116 -11.10 2.51 17.40
C PHE A 116 -11.04 1.49 18.55
N ASP A 117 -11.98 1.53 19.48
CA ASP A 117 -12.06 0.54 20.57
C ASP A 117 -12.28 -0.86 20.02
N ARG A 118 -13.05 -0.98 18.94
CA ARG A 118 -13.36 -2.23 18.25
C ARG A 118 -12.12 -2.85 17.60
N VAL A 119 -11.33 -2.08 16.85
CA VAL A 119 -10.07 -2.56 16.25
C VAL A 119 -9.15 -3.14 17.33
N ARG A 120 -9.01 -2.45 18.45
CA ARG A 120 -8.14 -2.88 19.55
C ARG A 120 -8.67 -4.10 20.30
N ARG A 121 -10.00 -4.22 20.46
CA ARG A 121 -10.64 -5.29 21.21
C ARG A 121 -10.71 -6.59 20.43
N ILE A 122 -11.09 -6.53 19.16
CA ILE A 122 -11.17 -7.71 18.29
C ILE A 122 -9.77 -8.28 18.03
N HIS A 123 -8.78 -7.41 17.81
CA HIS A 123 -7.38 -7.79 17.62
C HIS A 123 -7.22 -8.99 16.68
N ALA A 124 -7.85 -8.89 15.49
CA ALA A 124 -7.84 -9.98 14.51
C ALA A 124 -6.41 -10.31 14.06
N ASP A 125 -6.15 -11.59 13.81
CA ASP A 125 -4.81 -12.11 13.46
C ASP A 125 -4.16 -11.40 12.26
N VAL A 126 -4.98 -10.96 11.30
CA VAL A 126 -4.54 -10.19 10.12
C VAL A 126 -5.17 -8.79 10.11
N GLY A 127 -5.56 -8.28 11.27
CA GLY A 127 -6.16 -6.95 11.43
C GLY A 127 -5.14 -5.87 11.80
N PRO A 128 -5.55 -4.57 11.76
CA PRO A 128 -4.66 -3.44 11.90
C PRO A 128 -4.40 -3.01 13.35
N ALA A 129 -4.70 -3.83 14.36
CA ALA A 129 -4.58 -3.46 15.78
C ALA A 129 -3.16 -3.01 16.19
N SER A 130 -2.13 -3.55 15.54
CA SER A 130 -0.71 -3.20 15.76
C SER A 130 -0.41 -1.73 15.46
N LEU A 131 -1.10 -1.10 14.51
CA LEU A 131 -0.94 0.32 14.20
C LEU A 131 -1.29 1.22 15.40
N PHE A 132 -2.26 0.79 16.20
CA PHE A 132 -2.70 1.52 17.39
C PHE A 132 -2.10 0.98 18.69
N SER A 133 -0.90 0.39 18.65
CA SER A 133 -0.19 -0.16 19.82
C SER A 133 0.08 0.88 20.91
N THR A 134 0.27 2.15 20.54
CA THR A 134 0.43 3.27 21.48
C THR A 134 -0.89 3.76 22.08
N LEU A 135 -2.05 3.48 21.45
CA LEU A 135 -3.37 3.95 21.89
C LEU A 135 -3.81 3.23 23.17
N ARG A 136 -4.05 3.96 24.25
CA ARG A 136 -4.54 3.44 25.54
C ARG A 136 -6.08 3.49 25.64
N SER A 137 -6.66 4.63 25.30
CA SER A 137 -8.11 4.82 25.39
C SER A 137 -8.59 5.92 24.46
N VAL A 138 -9.88 5.86 24.13
CA VAL A 138 -10.59 6.91 23.38
C VAL A 138 -11.74 7.40 24.23
N SER A 139 -11.90 8.71 24.35
CA SER A 139 -13.07 9.35 24.99
C SER A 139 -13.85 10.18 23.97
N ALA A 140 -15.17 10.24 24.14
CA ALA A 140 -16.08 10.97 23.27
C ALA A 140 -17.00 11.86 24.11
N LYS A 141 -17.09 13.16 23.79
CA LYS A 141 -17.98 14.11 24.47
C LYS A 141 -18.47 15.16 23.46
N GLY A 142 -19.76 15.20 23.21
CA GLY A 142 -20.34 16.06 22.18
C GLY A 142 -19.78 15.69 20.81
N LEU A 143 -19.13 16.64 20.16
CA LEU A 143 -18.43 16.44 18.87
C LEU A 143 -16.94 16.13 19.06
N THR A 144 -16.41 16.18 20.27
CA THR A 144 -15.00 16.01 20.55
C THR A 144 -14.66 14.54 20.79
N VAL A 145 -13.63 14.05 20.08
CA VAL A 145 -13.00 12.75 20.31
C VAL A 145 -11.57 13.01 20.80
N THR A 146 -11.20 12.40 21.92
CA THR A 146 -9.86 12.50 22.49
C THR A 146 -9.21 11.11 22.57
N PHE A 147 -8.03 10.99 21.98
CA PHE A 147 -7.19 9.79 21.99
C PHE A 147 -6.09 9.97 23.05
N HIS A 148 -5.97 9.02 23.96
CA HIS A 148 -4.93 8.98 24.98
C HIS A 148 -3.92 7.89 24.61
N LEU A 149 -2.66 8.29 24.41
CA LEU A 149 -1.56 7.41 24.03
C LEU A 149 -0.74 7.04 25.25
N GLY A 150 -0.15 5.85 25.27
CA GLY A 150 0.68 5.35 26.36
C GLY A 150 2.12 5.83 26.29
N SER A 151 2.55 6.33 25.15
CA SER A 151 3.86 6.93 24.88
C SER A 151 3.72 8.01 23.81
N PRO A 152 4.66 8.96 23.70
CA PRO A 152 4.69 9.91 22.59
C PRO A 152 4.61 9.20 21.23
N ASP A 153 3.72 9.67 20.35
CA ASP A 153 3.56 9.10 19.01
C ASP A 153 3.16 10.20 18.02
N ALA A 154 4.15 10.89 17.48
CA ALA A 154 3.95 11.93 16.47
C ALA A 154 3.38 11.38 15.15
N THR A 155 3.43 10.05 14.93
CA THR A 155 2.86 9.40 13.74
C THR A 155 1.36 9.08 13.90
N PHE A 156 0.78 9.27 15.07
CA PHE A 156 -0.63 8.95 15.34
C PHE A 156 -1.62 9.62 14.37
N PRO A 157 -1.46 10.91 13.96
CA PRO A 157 -2.32 11.52 12.95
C PRO A 157 -2.33 10.78 11.61
N PHE A 158 -1.16 10.28 11.18
CA PHE A 158 -1.02 9.51 9.94
C PHE A 158 -1.79 8.19 10.03
N LYS A 159 -1.68 7.49 11.17
CA LYS A 159 -2.40 6.22 11.43
C LYS A 159 -3.91 6.41 11.44
N VAL A 160 -4.39 7.52 11.98
CA VAL A 160 -5.82 7.90 11.98
C VAL A 160 -6.35 8.11 10.55
N ALA A 161 -5.50 8.54 9.62
CA ALA A 161 -5.86 8.77 8.22
C ALA A 161 -5.88 7.49 7.34
N THR A 162 -5.52 6.33 7.90
CA THR A 162 -5.48 5.06 7.17
C THR A 162 -6.84 4.35 7.15
N GLY A 163 -6.93 3.25 6.38
CA GLY A 163 -8.10 2.36 6.40
C GLY A 163 -8.43 1.78 7.79
N ALA A 164 -7.45 1.68 8.68
CA ALA A 164 -7.64 1.28 10.08
C ALA A 164 -8.44 2.31 10.89
N GLY A 165 -8.42 3.59 10.49
CA GLY A 165 -9.18 4.68 11.10
C GLY A 165 -10.61 4.85 10.56
N SER A 166 -11.09 3.96 9.69
CA SER A 166 -12.43 3.99 9.12
C SER A 166 -13.51 4.03 10.18
N ILE A 167 -14.43 4.99 10.06
CA ILE A 167 -15.55 5.16 11.00
C ILE A 167 -16.70 4.25 10.58
N VAL A 168 -17.12 3.36 11.48
CA VAL A 168 -18.23 2.44 11.26
C VAL A 168 -19.42 2.79 12.17
N GLU A 169 -20.63 2.49 11.73
CA GLU A 169 -21.84 2.72 12.48
C GLU A 169 -21.98 1.68 13.62
N ARG A 170 -21.93 2.15 14.88
CA ARG A 170 -21.92 1.29 16.07
C ARG A 170 -23.17 0.41 16.23
N THR A 171 -24.28 0.77 15.58
CA THR A 171 -25.53 0.00 15.62
C THR A 171 -25.56 -1.14 14.61
N ARG A 172 -24.68 -1.11 13.60
CA ARG A 172 -24.61 -2.08 12.51
C ARG A 172 -23.43 -3.05 12.63
N TYR A 173 -22.44 -2.73 13.45
CA TYR A 173 -21.23 -3.55 13.63
C TYR A 173 -21.19 -4.18 15.02
N PRO A 174 -20.87 -5.50 15.15
CA PRO A 174 -20.66 -6.13 16.45
C PRO A 174 -19.50 -5.51 17.20
N ALA A 175 -19.61 -5.34 18.51
CA ALA A 175 -18.55 -4.73 19.32
C ALA A 175 -17.29 -5.60 19.44
N ASP A 176 -17.46 -6.93 19.53
CA ASP A 176 -16.42 -7.90 19.92
C ASP A 176 -16.13 -8.95 18.85
N ALA A 177 -16.70 -8.81 17.65
CA ALA A 177 -16.54 -9.74 16.56
C ALA A 177 -16.46 -8.98 15.22
N LEU A 178 -15.86 -9.58 14.21
CA LEU A 178 -15.92 -9.06 12.85
C LEU A 178 -17.35 -9.16 12.33
N ARG A 179 -17.78 -8.11 11.61
CA ARG A 179 -19.03 -8.14 10.89
C ARG A 179 -18.93 -9.16 9.76
N THR A 180 -19.97 -9.94 9.59
CA THR A 180 -20.13 -10.90 8.49
C THR A 180 -21.09 -10.35 7.43
N GLY A 181 -21.00 -10.90 6.20
CA GLY A 181 -21.83 -10.48 5.06
C GLY A 181 -21.12 -9.49 4.13
N ASP A 182 -21.83 -9.13 3.05
CA ASP A 182 -21.25 -8.41 1.91
C ASP A 182 -21.62 -6.91 1.90
N GLY A 183 -22.22 -6.40 2.97
CA GLY A 183 -22.63 -5.00 3.10
C GLY A 183 -21.63 -4.16 3.89
N VAL A 184 -21.57 -2.88 3.56
CA VAL A 184 -20.79 -1.86 4.25
C VAL A 184 -21.71 -0.69 4.61
N ASP A 185 -21.63 -0.21 5.85
CA ASP A 185 -22.31 1.02 6.29
C ASP A 185 -21.23 2.05 6.64
N GLY A 186 -20.89 2.88 5.67
CA GLY A 186 -19.87 3.92 5.76
C GLY A 186 -20.39 5.27 5.34
N THR A 187 -19.50 6.27 5.31
CA THR A 187 -19.80 7.66 4.94
C THR A 187 -18.94 8.14 3.79
N GLY A 188 -18.27 7.21 3.09
CA GLY A 188 -17.33 7.51 2.02
C GLY A 188 -17.97 8.10 0.75
N PRO A 189 -17.15 8.50 -0.24
CA PRO A 189 -17.62 9.06 -1.51
C PRO A 189 -18.48 8.10 -2.33
N TYR A 190 -18.40 6.79 -2.08
CA TYR A 190 -19.23 5.77 -2.71
C TYR A 190 -20.00 4.93 -1.70
N GLU A 191 -21.15 4.42 -2.13
CA GLU A 191 -21.88 3.33 -1.51
C GLU A 191 -21.51 2.02 -2.19
N LEU A 192 -21.25 0.96 -1.41
CA LEU A 192 -21.04 -0.39 -1.94
C LEU A 192 -22.43 -1.01 -2.19
N THR A 193 -22.84 -1.04 -3.46
CA THR A 193 -24.17 -1.53 -3.88
C THR A 193 -24.19 -3.01 -4.22
N GLY A 194 -23.01 -3.63 -4.39
CA GLY A 194 -22.90 -5.06 -4.66
C GLY A 194 -21.46 -5.54 -4.43
N TYR A 195 -21.33 -6.74 -3.87
CA TYR A 195 -20.03 -7.35 -3.64
C TYR A 195 -20.08 -8.84 -3.93
N ALA A 196 -19.07 -9.34 -4.61
CA ALA A 196 -18.84 -10.78 -4.78
C ALA A 196 -17.35 -11.03 -4.52
N LYS A 197 -17.05 -11.66 -3.40
CA LYS A 197 -15.68 -11.88 -2.90
C LYS A 197 -14.77 -12.46 -3.99
N GLY A 198 -13.63 -11.80 -4.20
CA GLY A 198 -12.63 -12.20 -5.20
C GLY A 198 -13.09 -12.07 -6.66
N LYS A 199 -14.24 -11.42 -6.93
CA LYS A 199 -14.79 -11.23 -8.28
C LYS A 199 -15.06 -9.78 -8.61
N LYS A 200 -15.86 -9.09 -7.82
CA LYS A 200 -16.23 -7.71 -8.09
C LYS A 200 -16.76 -6.95 -6.88
N ALA A 201 -16.64 -5.62 -6.93
CA ALA A 201 -17.36 -4.67 -6.11
C ALA A 201 -18.06 -3.64 -7.00
N GLU A 202 -19.33 -3.34 -6.74
CA GLU A 202 -20.13 -2.32 -7.44
C GLU A 202 -20.24 -1.10 -6.54
N LEU A 203 -19.84 0.06 -7.05
CA LEU A 203 -19.75 1.31 -6.33
C LEU A 203 -20.59 2.38 -7.02
N SER A 204 -21.51 2.99 -6.30
CA SER A 204 -22.32 4.12 -6.76
C SER A 204 -21.98 5.38 -5.98
N PRO A 205 -21.90 6.57 -6.62
CA PRO A 205 -21.64 7.82 -5.93
C PRO A 205 -22.59 8.04 -4.76
N ASN A 206 -22.05 8.36 -3.59
CA ASN A 206 -22.83 8.61 -2.37
C ASN A 206 -23.33 10.07 -2.35
N ALA A 207 -24.61 10.28 -2.55
CA ALA A 207 -25.22 11.60 -2.52
C ALA A 207 -25.16 12.29 -1.12
N ARG A 208 -24.97 11.49 -0.06
CA ARG A 208 -24.82 11.98 1.32
C ARG A 208 -23.40 12.33 1.71
N TYR A 209 -22.43 11.97 0.87
CA TYR A 209 -21.03 12.28 1.16
C TYR A 209 -20.79 13.77 1.39
N ARG A 210 -20.04 14.09 2.44
CA ARG A 210 -19.70 15.45 2.87
C ARG A 210 -18.19 15.58 3.06
N GLY A 211 -17.44 15.40 2.01
CA GLY A 211 -15.99 15.56 1.98
C GLY A 211 -15.54 16.43 0.81
N ALA A 212 -14.30 16.30 0.39
CA ALA A 212 -13.82 16.88 -0.87
C ALA A 212 -14.67 16.32 -2.03
N VAL A 213 -15.05 17.18 -2.97
CA VAL A 213 -16.05 16.88 -4.01
C VAL A 213 -15.79 15.54 -4.70
N ALA A 214 -16.72 14.62 -4.57
CA ALA A 214 -16.76 13.38 -5.31
C ALA A 214 -17.80 13.49 -6.41
N THR A 215 -17.36 13.56 -7.66
CA THR A 215 -18.23 13.68 -8.83
C THR A 215 -18.00 12.57 -9.85
N GLY A 216 -17.30 11.51 -9.46
CA GLY A 216 -16.94 10.41 -10.36
C GLY A 216 -18.14 9.61 -10.85
N ALA A 217 -17.96 8.92 -11.98
CA ALA A 217 -18.92 7.95 -12.50
C ALA A 217 -19.12 6.77 -11.51
N PRO A 218 -20.22 5.99 -11.64
CA PRO A 218 -20.30 4.68 -10.99
C PRO A 218 -19.11 3.81 -11.38
N VAL A 219 -18.58 3.02 -10.44
CA VAL A 219 -17.39 2.19 -10.69
C VAL A 219 -17.69 0.73 -10.36
N ARG A 220 -17.21 -0.14 -11.24
CA ARG A 220 -17.13 -1.59 -11.00
C ARG A 220 -15.67 -1.98 -10.85
N LEU A 221 -15.24 -2.39 -9.65
CA LEU A 221 -13.97 -3.08 -9.48
C LEU A 221 -14.13 -4.54 -9.90
N ARG A 222 -13.22 -5.04 -10.74
CA ARG A 222 -13.10 -6.47 -11.09
C ARG A 222 -11.77 -7.00 -10.57
N TYR A 223 -11.82 -8.04 -9.78
CA TYR A 223 -10.66 -8.68 -9.18
C TYR A 223 -10.20 -9.86 -10.03
N TYR A 224 -8.92 -9.88 -10.38
CA TYR A 224 -8.28 -10.92 -11.18
C TYR A 224 -7.29 -11.69 -10.32
N ALA A 225 -7.18 -13.00 -10.55
CA ALA A 225 -6.36 -13.89 -9.74
C ALA A 225 -4.84 -13.65 -9.91
N ASP A 226 -4.46 -13.16 -11.09
CA ASP A 226 -3.07 -12.94 -11.46
C ASP A 226 -2.94 -11.84 -12.53
N PRO A 227 -1.71 -11.33 -12.78
CA PRO A 227 -1.43 -10.32 -13.78
C PRO A 227 -1.81 -10.70 -15.20
N GLU A 228 -1.66 -11.96 -15.57
CA GLU A 228 -1.95 -12.48 -16.91
C GLU A 228 -3.45 -12.46 -17.20
N ALA A 229 -4.28 -12.78 -16.19
CA ALA A 229 -5.73 -12.68 -16.29
C ALA A 229 -6.19 -11.22 -16.44
N LEU A 230 -5.56 -10.28 -15.71
CA LEU A 230 -5.84 -8.85 -15.86
C LEU A 230 -5.40 -8.34 -17.23
N GLU A 231 -4.22 -8.72 -17.71
CA GLU A 231 -3.74 -8.35 -19.04
C GLU A 231 -4.70 -8.84 -20.15
N LYS A 232 -5.14 -10.09 -20.06
CA LYS A 232 -6.11 -10.65 -21.00
C LYS A 232 -7.40 -9.85 -21.03
N ALA A 233 -7.92 -9.48 -19.88
CA ALA A 233 -9.13 -8.65 -19.77
C ALA A 233 -8.92 -7.24 -20.34
N TRP A 234 -7.77 -6.62 -20.09
CA TRP A 234 -7.40 -5.34 -20.69
C TRP A 234 -7.35 -5.42 -22.22
N ARG A 235 -6.63 -6.39 -22.77
CA ARG A 235 -6.54 -6.61 -24.23
C ARG A 235 -7.89 -6.93 -24.87
N ALA A 236 -8.78 -7.61 -24.15
CA ALA A 236 -10.14 -7.91 -24.59
C ALA A 236 -11.12 -6.73 -24.41
N LYS A 237 -10.66 -5.58 -23.87
CA LYS A 237 -11.49 -4.40 -23.57
C LYS A 237 -12.65 -4.71 -22.62
N GLU A 238 -12.45 -5.64 -21.69
CA GLU A 238 -13.40 -5.97 -20.63
C GLU A 238 -13.32 -5.02 -19.44
N VAL A 239 -12.26 -4.23 -19.36
CA VAL A 239 -12.03 -3.20 -18.35
C VAL A 239 -11.62 -1.89 -19.03
N ASP A 240 -12.05 -0.77 -18.46
CA ASP A 240 -11.79 0.59 -18.93
C ASP A 240 -10.52 1.18 -18.31
N ALA A 241 -10.12 0.62 -17.16
CA ALA A 241 -8.86 0.92 -16.51
C ALA A 241 -8.24 -0.36 -15.92
N ALA A 242 -6.91 -0.46 -15.96
CA ALA A 242 -6.15 -1.51 -15.30
C ALA A 242 -5.11 -0.89 -14.36
N THR A 243 -5.07 -1.37 -13.13
CA THR A 243 -4.17 -0.89 -12.09
C THR A 243 -3.56 -2.03 -11.31
N ARG A 244 -2.53 -1.75 -10.53
CA ARG A 244 -1.72 -2.74 -9.84
C ARG A 244 -0.94 -3.60 -10.82
N GLN A 245 -0.91 -4.88 -10.68
CA GLN A 245 0.10 -5.74 -11.23
C GLN A 245 -0.27 -6.29 -12.64
N LEU A 246 -0.14 -5.48 -13.69
CA LEU A 246 0.06 -6.05 -15.03
C LEU A 246 1.45 -6.75 -15.09
N PRO A 247 1.64 -7.75 -16.00
CA PRO A 247 2.96 -8.39 -16.14
C PRO A 247 4.06 -7.38 -16.44
N PRO A 248 5.27 -7.49 -15.83
CA PRO A 248 6.35 -6.52 -16.05
C PRO A 248 6.73 -6.34 -17.51
N ALA A 249 6.75 -7.43 -18.30
CA ALA A 249 7.01 -7.35 -19.74
C ALA A 249 5.94 -6.55 -20.49
N THR A 250 4.70 -6.65 -20.07
CA THR A 250 3.59 -5.86 -20.64
C THR A 250 3.75 -4.39 -20.28
N LEU A 251 4.02 -4.08 -19.00
CA LEU A 251 4.27 -2.71 -18.56
C LEU A 251 5.44 -2.06 -19.31
N ALA A 252 6.55 -2.78 -19.45
CA ALA A 252 7.73 -2.30 -20.17
C ALA A 252 7.46 -2.06 -21.67
N ALA A 253 6.47 -2.76 -22.25
CA ALA A 253 6.08 -2.60 -23.65
C ALA A 253 5.00 -1.52 -23.86
N LEU A 254 4.40 -0.98 -22.80
CA LEU A 254 3.40 0.08 -22.91
C LEU A 254 4.01 1.35 -23.48
N ASN A 255 3.34 1.91 -24.46
CA ASN A 255 3.72 3.19 -25.05
C ASN A 255 2.58 4.20 -24.85
N ALA A 256 2.87 5.29 -24.15
CA ALA A 256 1.89 6.36 -23.91
C ALA A 256 1.36 7.02 -25.20
N SER A 257 2.07 6.80 -26.34
CA SER A 257 1.66 7.30 -27.66
C SER A 257 0.75 6.34 -28.43
N ASP A 258 0.50 5.12 -27.92
CA ASP A 258 -0.36 4.16 -28.61
C ASP A 258 -1.82 4.65 -28.55
N PRO A 259 -2.53 4.65 -29.69
CA PRO A 259 -3.92 5.09 -29.74
C PRO A 259 -4.82 4.13 -28.96
N GLY A 260 -5.86 4.67 -28.33
CA GLY A 260 -6.85 3.91 -27.58
C GLY A 260 -6.47 3.63 -26.13
N GLN A 261 -5.34 4.15 -25.65
CA GLN A 261 -4.93 4.04 -24.25
C GLN A 261 -4.17 5.26 -23.73
N ARG A 262 -4.26 5.46 -22.43
CA ARG A 262 -3.41 6.39 -21.67
C ARG A 262 -2.64 5.61 -20.63
N VAL A 263 -1.36 5.87 -20.53
CA VAL A 263 -0.48 5.25 -19.53
C VAL A 263 -0.05 6.34 -18.55
N THR A 264 -0.34 6.14 -17.29
CA THR A 264 0.17 6.95 -16.19
C THR A 264 1.24 6.15 -15.47
N GLU A 265 2.46 6.66 -15.44
CA GLU A 265 3.55 6.19 -14.59
C GLU A 265 3.72 7.19 -13.44
N ALA A 266 3.86 6.68 -12.23
CA ALA A 266 4.12 7.48 -11.04
C ALA A 266 5.13 6.77 -10.15
N ASP A 267 5.87 7.54 -9.36
CA ASP A 267 6.70 6.99 -8.29
C ASP A 267 5.80 6.40 -7.21
N SER A 268 6.12 5.18 -6.79
CA SER A 268 5.47 4.51 -5.69
C SER A 268 6.42 4.35 -4.53
N SER A 269 5.91 4.45 -3.32
CA SER A 269 6.69 4.12 -2.12
C SER A 269 6.58 2.63 -1.74
N GLU A 270 5.96 1.78 -2.57
CA GLU A 270 5.95 0.34 -2.33
C GLU A 270 7.36 -0.24 -2.48
N THR A 271 7.82 -0.95 -1.45
CA THR A 271 9.12 -1.63 -1.44
C THR A 271 8.95 -3.14 -1.48
N ARG A 272 9.93 -3.83 -2.02
CA ARG A 272 10.06 -5.28 -1.95
C ARG A 272 11.30 -5.65 -1.14
N ASN A 273 11.11 -6.49 -0.14
CA ASN A 273 12.16 -6.86 0.79
C ASN A 273 12.24 -8.38 0.94
N LEU A 274 13.47 -8.89 1.05
CA LEU A 274 13.77 -10.28 1.40
C LEU A 274 14.05 -10.36 2.90
N TYR A 275 13.22 -11.06 3.65
CA TYR A 275 13.30 -11.23 5.10
C TYR A 275 13.94 -12.57 5.46
N PHE A 276 14.62 -12.59 6.59
CA PHE A 276 15.31 -13.78 7.12
C PHE A 276 14.80 -14.13 8.51
N ASP A 277 14.55 -15.39 8.77
CA ASP A 277 14.32 -15.87 10.14
C ASP A 277 15.63 -15.82 10.94
N THR A 278 15.66 -14.97 11.96
CA THR A 278 16.85 -14.73 12.81
C THR A 278 16.87 -15.59 14.08
N ARG A 279 15.88 -16.46 14.29
CA ARG A 279 15.79 -17.31 15.49
C ARG A 279 16.87 -18.39 15.48
N SER A 280 17.29 -18.81 16.67
CA SER A 280 18.41 -19.76 16.88
C SER A 280 18.25 -21.11 16.17
N GLY A 281 17.04 -21.50 15.78
CA GLY A 281 16.79 -22.74 15.01
C GLY A 281 16.90 -22.58 13.49
N SER A 282 17.01 -21.36 12.98
CA SER A 282 17.08 -21.08 11.55
C SER A 282 18.51 -21.25 11.02
N PRO A 283 18.69 -21.81 9.80
CA PRO A 283 19.99 -21.82 9.13
C PRO A 283 20.51 -20.41 8.82
N LEU A 284 19.64 -19.39 8.88
CA LEU A 284 19.96 -17.97 8.65
C LEU A 284 20.09 -17.18 9.98
N HIS A 285 20.17 -17.87 11.13
CA HIS A 285 20.31 -17.24 12.43
C HIS A 285 21.58 -16.39 12.55
N ASP A 286 22.71 -16.89 12.04
CA ASP A 286 23.98 -16.19 12.14
C ASP A 286 24.00 -14.95 11.22
N ARG A 287 24.43 -13.81 11.80
CA ARG A 287 24.52 -12.53 11.08
C ARG A 287 25.46 -12.61 9.87
N ASP A 288 26.62 -13.28 10.01
CA ASP A 288 27.60 -13.36 8.92
C ASP A 288 27.06 -14.22 7.76
N VAL A 289 26.14 -15.18 8.02
CA VAL A 289 25.41 -15.92 6.97
C VAL A 289 24.49 -14.97 6.19
N ARG A 290 23.73 -14.13 6.87
CA ARG A 290 22.83 -13.17 6.20
C ARG A 290 23.61 -12.08 5.44
N ARG A 291 24.72 -11.60 5.99
CA ARG A 291 25.66 -10.69 5.30
C ARG A 291 26.25 -11.33 4.05
N ALA A 292 26.58 -12.63 4.10
CA ALA A 292 27.05 -13.36 2.94
C ALA A 292 26.00 -13.41 1.81
N MET A 293 24.71 -13.56 2.17
CA MET A 293 23.61 -13.46 1.18
C MET A 293 23.53 -12.06 0.59
N ALA A 294 23.64 -10.99 1.39
CA ALA A 294 23.61 -9.62 0.91
C ALA A 294 24.73 -9.33 -0.11
N TRP A 295 25.92 -9.94 0.04
CA TRP A 295 27.03 -9.86 -0.93
C TRP A 295 26.78 -10.62 -2.25
N LEU A 296 25.76 -11.49 -2.33
CA LEU A 296 25.47 -12.30 -3.51
C LEU A 296 24.28 -11.79 -4.33
N ILE A 297 23.43 -10.93 -3.75
CA ILE A 297 22.24 -10.41 -4.40
C ILE A 297 22.60 -9.22 -5.30
N ASP A 298 22.29 -9.37 -6.58
CA ASP A 298 22.41 -8.36 -7.63
C ASP A 298 21.02 -7.78 -7.92
N ARG A 299 20.75 -6.59 -7.39
CA ARG A 299 19.45 -5.91 -7.50
C ARG A 299 19.22 -5.36 -8.91
N GLU A 300 20.29 -4.86 -9.58
CA GLU A 300 20.23 -4.34 -10.94
C GLU A 300 19.84 -5.46 -11.91
N GLN A 301 20.45 -6.63 -11.76
CA GLN A 301 20.10 -7.79 -12.56
C GLN A 301 18.65 -8.22 -12.30
N LEU A 302 18.20 -8.22 -11.04
CA LEU A 302 16.83 -8.55 -10.69
C LEU A 302 15.84 -7.57 -11.35
N ALA A 303 16.08 -6.26 -11.25
CA ALA A 303 15.24 -5.22 -11.84
C ALA A 303 15.19 -5.32 -13.38
N SER A 304 16.34 -5.58 -14.03
CA SER A 304 16.39 -5.66 -15.49
C SER A 304 15.83 -6.97 -16.06
N THR A 305 16.18 -8.13 -15.47
CA THR A 305 15.84 -9.44 -16.06
C THR A 305 14.44 -9.93 -15.67
N VAL A 306 13.97 -9.64 -14.47
CA VAL A 306 12.66 -10.09 -13.98
C VAL A 306 11.60 -9.02 -14.17
N TYR A 307 11.97 -7.77 -13.89
CA TYR A 307 11.01 -6.66 -13.89
C TYR A 307 11.10 -5.75 -15.12
N HIS A 308 12.03 -6.01 -16.04
CA HIS A 308 12.18 -5.26 -17.30
C HIS A 308 12.28 -3.74 -17.12
N GLY A 309 12.86 -3.28 -15.99
CA GLY A 309 13.00 -1.86 -15.65
C GLY A 309 11.74 -1.20 -15.09
N THR A 310 10.68 -1.95 -14.78
CA THR A 310 9.45 -1.43 -14.16
C THR A 310 9.54 -1.27 -12.64
N VAL A 311 10.70 -1.55 -12.07
CA VAL A 311 11.06 -1.30 -10.66
C VAL A 311 12.45 -0.68 -10.61
N GLU A 312 12.78 -0.02 -9.50
CA GLU A 312 14.09 0.55 -9.24
C GLU A 312 14.82 -0.25 -8.14
N PRO A 313 16.10 -0.59 -8.30
CA PRO A 313 16.90 -1.21 -7.26
C PRO A 313 16.86 -0.39 -5.97
N LEU A 314 16.64 -1.04 -4.83
CA LEU A 314 16.54 -0.37 -3.53
C LEU A 314 17.66 -0.83 -2.60
N TYR A 315 18.36 0.14 -2.01
CA TYR A 315 19.47 -0.06 -1.09
C TYR A 315 19.21 0.52 0.31
N SER A 316 17.93 0.70 0.64
CA SER A 316 17.44 1.34 1.85
C SER A 316 16.12 0.70 2.27
N LEU A 317 15.81 0.65 3.57
CA LEU A 317 14.47 0.30 4.03
C LEU A 317 13.45 1.36 3.65
N VAL A 318 13.84 2.63 3.83
CA VAL A 318 13.02 3.79 3.49
C VAL A 318 13.21 4.09 2.00
N PRO A 319 12.16 4.08 1.18
CA PRO A 319 12.27 4.29 -0.26
C PRO A 319 12.70 5.72 -0.62
N ALA A 320 13.17 5.90 -1.85
CA ALA A 320 13.44 7.23 -2.40
C ALA A 320 12.16 8.08 -2.36
N GLY A 321 12.31 9.38 -2.16
CA GLY A 321 11.19 10.32 -2.01
C GLY A 321 10.62 10.44 -0.58
N ILE A 322 10.98 9.54 0.34
CA ILE A 322 10.57 9.61 1.76
C ILE A 322 11.73 10.14 2.63
N THR A 323 11.42 11.02 3.58
CA THR A 323 12.39 11.56 4.54
C THR A 323 13.17 10.44 5.23
N GLY A 324 14.48 10.59 5.35
CA GLY A 324 15.34 9.60 5.99
C GLY A 324 15.80 8.46 5.06
N HIS A 325 15.50 8.50 3.75
CA HIS A 325 16.12 7.61 2.77
C HIS A 325 17.65 7.64 2.86
N THR A 326 18.30 6.49 2.67
CA THR A 326 19.76 6.32 2.69
C THR A 326 20.21 5.35 1.61
N THR A 327 21.54 5.13 1.54
CA THR A 327 22.18 4.12 0.68
C THR A 327 22.89 3.04 1.50
N SER A 328 22.47 2.80 2.76
CA SER A 328 23.24 1.98 3.71
C SER A 328 23.60 0.58 3.18
N PHE A 329 22.70 -0.05 2.43
CA PHE A 329 23.00 -1.35 1.82
C PHE A 329 23.94 -1.25 0.61
N PHE A 330 23.94 -0.13 -0.12
CA PHE A 330 24.92 0.10 -1.19
C PHE A 330 26.30 0.39 -0.60
N ASP A 331 26.37 1.14 0.49
CA ASP A 331 27.63 1.48 1.16
C ASP A 331 28.34 0.22 1.66
N ASP A 332 27.60 -0.74 2.23
CA ASP A 332 28.13 -1.99 2.76
C ASP A 332 28.30 -3.10 1.71
N TYR A 333 27.36 -3.20 0.74
CA TYR A 333 27.27 -4.27 -0.27
C TYR A 333 27.13 -3.71 -1.69
N PRO A 334 28.08 -2.87 -2.18
CA PRO A 334 27.93 -2.14 -3.45
C PRO A 334 27.91 -3.02 -4.69
N ASN A 335 28.60 -4.16 -4.63
CA ASN A 335 28.75 -5.06 -5.77
C ASN A 335 28.76 -6.51 -5.29
N ARG A 336 28.20 -7.40 -6.10
CA ARG A 336 28.22 -8.83 -5.85
C ARG A 336 29.66 -9.35 -5.64
N SER A 337 29.91 -10.09 -4.53
CA SER A 337 31.22 -10.60 -4.19
C SER A 337 31.18 -11.99 -3.54
N PRO A 338 31.26 -13.07 -4.34
CA PRO A 338 31.36 -14.44 -3.81
C PRO A 338 32.56 -14.65 -2.87
N VAL A 339 33.65 -13.91 -3.09
CA VAL A 339 34.85 -13.99 -2.23
C VAL A 339 34.57 -13.47 -0.83
N LYS A 340 33.91 -12.31 -0.72
CA LYS A 340 33.53 -11.75 0.59
C LYS A 340 32.46 -12.63 1.28
N ALA A 341 31.49 -13.12 0.51
CA ALA A 341 30.48 -14.05 1.04
C ALA A 341 31.10 -15.31 1.64
N ARG A 342 32.05 -15.94 0.92
CA ARG A 342 32.75 -17.13 1.41
C ARG A 342 33.49 -16.87 2.73
N ARG A 343 34.22 -15.78 2.82
CA ARG A 343 34.97 -15.40 4.04
C ARG A 343 34.03 -15.23 5.26
N LEU A 344 32.85 -14.68 5.05
CA LEU A 344 31.85 -14.55 6.11
C LEU A 344 31.33 -15.91 6.59
N LEU A 345 31.03 -16.84 5.66
CA LEU A 345 30.58 -18.20 6.01
C LEU A 345 31.68 -19.00 6.72
N GLU A 346 32.94 -18.86 6.27
CA GLU A 346 34.10 -19.47 6.94
C GLU A 346 34.27 -18.92 8.36
N LYS A 347 34.12 -17.60 8.55
CA LYS A 347 34.16 -16.94 9.87
C LYS A 347 33.02 -17.41 10.76
N ALA A 348 31.82 -17.60 10.22
CA ALA A 348 30.66 -18.12 10.96
C ALA A 348 30.82 -19.62 11.31
N GLY A 349 31.78 -20.34 10.71
CA GLY A 349 32.02 -21.76 10.98
C GLY A 349 30.88 -22.67 10.50
N VAL A 350 30.08 -22.23 9.53
CA VAL A 350 28.94 -22.99 9.01
C VAL A 350 29.35 -23.91 7.86
N SER A 351 28.65 -25.04 7.73
CA SER A 351 28.84 -25.96 6.62
C SER A 351 28.36 -25.36 5.31
N ILE A 352 29.15 -25.49 4.24
CA ILE A 352 28.83 -25.03 2.89
C ILE A 352 28.47 -26.25 2.02
N PRO A 353 27.38 -26.20 1.22
CA PRO A 353 26.43 -25.09 1.08
C PRO A 353 25.48 -24.95 2.27
N VAL A 354 25.18 -23.70 2.65
CA VAL A 354 24.10 -23.41 3.60
C VAL A 354 22.77 -23.69 2.91
N THR A 355 21.97 -24.61 3.46
CA THR A 355 20.69 -25.00 2.87
C THR A 355 19.54 -24.36 3.63
N PHE A 356 18.61 -23.72 2.94
CA PHE A 356 17.45 -23.06 3.53
C PHE A 356 16.23 -23.07 2.59
N THR A 357 15.05 -22.86 3.17
CA THR A 357 13.78 -22.75 2.44
C THR A 357 13.47 -21.28 2.16
N TYR A 358 13.14 -20.96 0.90
CA TYR A 358 12.63 -19.66 0.49
C TYR A 358 11.16 -19.77 0.12
N GLY A 359 10.30 -18.99 0.81
CA GLY A 359 8.86 -18.93 0.56
C GLY A 359 8.45 -17.70 -0.26
N TYR A 360 7.46 -17.84 -1.16
CA TYR A 360 6.84 -16.73 -1.87
C TYR A 360 5.33 -16.95 -2.07
N GLY A 361 4.58 -15.85 -2.26
CA GLY A 361 3.14 -15.88 -2.56
C GLY A 361 2.88 -16.13 -4.04
N LEU A 362 2.04 -17.11 -4.37
CA LEU A 362 1.55 -17.35 -5.73
C LEU A 362 0.59 -16.23 -6.16
N GLY A 363 0.54 -15.94 -7.46
CA GLY A 363 -0.34 -14.90 -8.03
C GLY A 363 0.08 -13.47 -7.73
N SER A 364 1.23 -13.26 -7.08
CA SER A 364 1.75 -11.95 -6.69
C SER A 364 2.80 -11.46 -7.68
N GLY A 365 2.38 -10.79 -8.73
CA GLY A 365 3.27 -10.23 -9.74
C GLY A 365 4.27 -11.25 -10.30
N ALA A 366 5.53 -10.84 -10.46
CA ALA A 366 6.61 -11.71 -10.91
C ALA A 366 7.28 -12.52 -9.79
N ALA A 367 6.62 -12.77 -8.66
CA ALA A 367 7.23 -13.38 -7.46
C ALA A 367 7.87 -14.74 -7.72
N ALA A 368 7.30 -15.56 -8.61
CA ALA A 368 7.89 -16.85 -8.99
C ALA A 368 9.21 -16.67 -9.77
N ALA A 369 9.24 -15.73 -10.73
CA ALA A 369 10.44 -15.40 -11.50
C ALA A 369 11.51 -14.74 -10.60
N GLU A 370 11.11 -13.85 -9.68
CA GLU A 370 11.98 -13.26 -8.66
C GLU A 370 12.63 -14.34 -7.79
N ALA A 371 11.83 -15.30 -7.30
CA ALA A 371 12.33 -16.40 -6.48
C ALA A 371 13.33 -17.30 -7.24
N ALA A 372 13.05 -17.56 -8.52
CA ALA A 372 13.96 -18.33 -9.38
C ALA A 372 15.28 -17.59 -9.63
N GLU A 373 15.23 -16.27 -9.88
CA GLU A 373 16.41 -15.45 -10.08
C GLU A 373 17.25 -15.33 -8.79
N LEU A 374 16.65 -15.07 -7.64
CA LEU A 374 17.33 -15.05 -6.33
C LEU A 374 18.01 -16.39 -6.04
N LYS A 375 17.31 -17.51 -6.28
CA LYS A 375 17.90 -18.84 -6.18
C LYS A 375 19.15 -18.97 -7.08
N ARG A 376 19.02 -18.59 -8.34
CA ARG A 376 20.13 -18.64 -9.31
C ARG A 376 21.34 -17.82 -8.83
N GLN A 377 21.13 -16.63 -8.33
CA GLN A 377 22.20 -15.74 -7.82
C GLN A 377 22.90 -16.34 -6.59
N LEU A 378 22.15 -16.85 -5.63
CA LEU A 378 22.66 -17.40 -4.37
C LEU A 378 23.41 -18.74 -4.60
N GLU A 379 22.89 -19.60 -5.49
CA GLU A 379 23.50 -20.90 -5.79
C GLU A 379 24.70 -20.81 -6.74
N ALA A 380 24.83 -19.75 -7.54
CA ALA A 380 25.89 -19.62 -8.57
C ALA A 380 27.33 -19.74 -8.04
N SER A 381 27.55 -19.49 -6.76
CA SER A 381 28.86 -19.60 -6.10
C SER A 381 29.08 -20.94 -5.36
N GLY A 382 28.07 -21.80 -5.32
CA GLY A 382 28.05 -23.04 -4.53
C GLY A 382 28.05 -22.84 -3.00
N LEU A 383 27.83 -21.59 -2.53
CA LEU A 383 27.82 -21.25 -1.12
C LEU A 383 26.48 -21.54 -0.44
N PHE A 384 25.40 -21.49 -1.21
CA PHE A 384 24.03 -21.71 -0.73
C PHE A 384 23.31 -22.75 -1.57
N LYS A 385 22.30 -23.41 -0.97
CA LYS A 385 21.33 -24.27 -1.64
C LYS A 385 19.93 -23.84 -1.20
N VAL A 386 19.10 -23.43 -2.16
CA VAL A 386 17.81 -22.80 -1.90
C VAL A 386 16.65 -23.71 -2.32
N ASP A 387 15.81 -24.11 -1.35
CA ASP A 387 14.57 -24.83 -1.61
C ASP A 387 13.40 -23.83 -1.74
N VAL A 388 13.04 -23.51 -2.99
CA VAL A 388 12.01 -22.53 -3.28
C VAL A 388 10.62 -23.13 -3.22
N LYS A 389 9.69 -22.50 -2.48
CA LYS A 389 8.29 -22.94 -2.30
C LYS A 389 7.30 -21.81 -2.50
N GLY A 390 6.40 -22.01 -3.47
CA GLY A 390 5.23 -21.14 -3.68
C GLY A 390 4.06 -21.56 -2.80
N TYR A 391 3.36 -20.59 -2.23
CA TYR A 391 2.18 -20.78 -1.40
C TYR A 391 1.05 -19.89 -1.88
N GLU A 392 -0.19 -20.37 -1.79
CA GLU A 392 -1.36 -19.51 -1.91
C GLU A 392 -1.29 -18.37 -0.86
N TRP A 393 -1.77 -17.17 -1.18
CA TRP A 393 -1.53 -15.95 -0.42
C TRP A 393 -1.87 -16.07 1.07
N THR A 394 -3.07 -16.54 1.42
CA THR A 394 -3.48 -16.71 2.82
C THR A 394 -2.60 -17.71 3.56
N GLY A 395 -2.23 -18.79 2.89
CA GLY A 395 -1.30 -19.81 3.42
C GLY A 395 0.11 -19.26 3.62
N PHE A 396 0.57 -18.40 2.73
CA PHE A 396 1.84 -17.69 2.83
C PHE A 396 1.87 -16.76 4.05
N GLN A 397 0.84 -15.89 4.18
CA GLN A 397 0.70 -15.00 5.34
C GLN A 397 0.74 -15.75 6.68
N LYS A 398 -0.03 -16.83 6.81
CA LYS A 398 -0.04 -17.66 8.03
C LYS A 398 1.32 -18.28 8.34
N ARG A 399 2.11 -18.63 7.32
CA ARG A 399 3.43 -19.24 7.52
C ARG A 399 4.46 -18.23 8.03
N TRP A 400 4.54 -17.05 7.42
CA TRP A 400 5.47 -16.05 7.93
C TRP A 400 5.06 -15.56 9.32
N ALA A 401 3.75 -15.29 9.55
CA ALA A 401 3.24 -14.91 10.85
C ALA A 401 3.49 -15.96 11.94
N ALA A 402 3.61 -17.24 11.56
CA ALA A 402 3.96 -18.34 12.46
C ALA A 402 5.48 -18.60 12.53
N GLY A 403 6.33 -17.81 11.84
CA GLY A 403 7.79 -18.03 11.80
C GLY A 403 8.20 -19.38 11.20
N LYS A 404 7.50 -19.84 10.16
CA LYS A 404 7.71 -21.16 9.53
C LYS A 404 8.44 -21.08 8.18
N LEU A 405 9.11 -19.99 7.89
CA LEU A 405 9.89 -19.78 6.67
C LEU A 405 11.28 -19.29 7.06
N ASP A 406 12.33 -19.91 6.52
CA ASP A 406 13.72 -19.48 6.78
C ASP A 406 13.99 -18.12 6.09
N ALA A 407 13.50 -17.96 4.85
CA ALA A 407 13.52 -16.71 4.12
C ALA A 407 12.25 -16.55 3.31
N TYR A 408 11.84 -15.30 3.07
CA TYR A 408 10.71 -14.98 2.19
C TYR A 408 10.79 -13.55 1.70
N ALA A 409 10.26 -13.27 0.49
CA ALA A 409 10.11 -11.91 0.03
C ALA A 409 8.64 -11.50 -0.06
N VAL A 410 8.36 -10.28 0.41
CA VAL A 410 7.03 -9.68 0.36
C VAL A 410 7.15 -8.19 0.08
N GLY A 411 6.17 -7.65 -0.66
CA GLY A 411 6.02 -6.22 -0.89
C GLY A 411 5.48 -5.54 0.37
N TRP A 412 5.87 -4.29 0.55
CA TRP A 412 5.32 -3.42 1.58
C TRP A 412 4.77 -2.16 0.93
N VAL A 413 3.45 -2.06 0.87
CA VAL A 413 2.76 -0.81 0.55
C VAL A 413 2.75 0.03 1.83
N PRO A 414 3.22 1.26 1.81
CA PRO A 414 3.25 2.08 3.02
C PRO A 414 1.84 2.34 3.55
N ASP A 415 1.67 2.23 4.86
CA ASP A 415 0.41 2.56 5.52
C ASP A 415 0.11 4.06 5.42
N TYR A 416 1.18 4.87 5.41
CA TYR A 416 1.16 6.32 5.35
C TYR A 416 2.54 6.85 4.89
N PRO A 417 2.62 8.07 4.35
CA PRO A 417 3.86 8.62 3.78
C PRO A 417 4.82 9.17 4.86
N ASP A 418 5.28 8.29 5.78
CA ASP A 418 6.26 8.61 6.82
C ASP A 418 7.25 7.45 6.96
N PRO A 419 8.54 7.69 7.23
CA PRO A 419 9.54 6.62 7.38
C PRO A 419 9.23 5.59 8.48
N ASP A 420 8.42 5.92 9.48
CA ASP A 420 8.03 4.97 10.54
C ASP A 420 7.35 3.72 9.98
N THR A 421 6.55 3.84 8.90
CA THR A 421 5.90 2.68 8.27
C THR A 421 6.88 1.70 7.62
N PHE A 422 8.10 2.14 7.30
CA PHE A 422 9.17 1.29 6.74
C PHE A 422 10.14 0.76 7.80
N THR A 423 9.94 1.09 9.07
CA THR A 423 10.85 0.71 10.15
C THR A 423 10.17 -0.12 11.23
N ALA A 424 9.26 0.45 12.00
CA ALA A 424 8.61 -0.23 13.11
C ALA A 424 7.91 -1.54 12.69
N PRO A 425 7.05 -1.58 11.65
CA PRO A 425 6.38 -2.81 11.23
C PRO A 425 7.31 -3.81 10.53
N LEU A 426 8.49 -3.40 10.03
CA LEU A 426 9.38 -4.27 9.27
C LEU A 426 10.51 -4.87 10.13
N VAL A 427 11.11 -4.07 11.01
CA VAL A 427 12.32 -4.45 11.77
C VAL A 427 12.25 -4.17 13.27
N GLY A 428 11.19 -3.56 13.79
CA GLY A 428 11.01 -3.40 15.24
C GLY A 428 10.78 -4.74 15.94
N THR A 429 11.11 -4.81 17.22
CA THR A 429 10.83 -6.01 18.03
C THR A 429 9.34 -6.34 18.01
N GLY A 430 9.00 -7.57 17.62
CA GLY A 430 7.61 -8.01 17.44
C GLY A 430 6.94 -7.45 16.18
N SER A 431 7.73 -7.06 15.17
CA SER A 431 7.24 -6.57 13.88
C SER A 431 6.25 -7.53 13.20
N THR A 432 5.45 -7.00 12.28
CA THR A 432 4.49 -7.81 11.48
C THR A 432 5.19 -8.85 10.60
N MET A 433 6.48 -8.66 10.30
CA MET A 433 7.26 -9.63 9.53
C MET A 433 7.62 -10.89 10.36
N ASN A 434 7.55 -10.82 11.68
CA ASN A 434 7.78 -11.94 12.60
C ASN A 434 9.06 -12.76 12.30
N THR A 435 10.14 -12.08 11.96
CA THR A 435 11.45 -12.68 11.67
C THR A 435 12.22 -13.16 12.91
N GLY A 436 11.71 -12.83 14.10
CA GLY A 436 12.44 -13.03 15.36
C GLY A 436 13.53 -11.99 15.61
N TYR A 437 13.71 -11.03 14.73
CA TYR A 437 14.67 -9.94 14.93
C TYR A 437 14.25 -9.07 16.11
N SER A 438 15.23 -8.72 16.94
CA SER A 438 15.08 -7.81 18.07
C SER A 438 16.42 -7.16 18.36
N ASP A 439 16.47 -5.85 18.26
CA ASP A 439 17.62 -5.03 18.59
C ASP A 439 17.21 -3.78 19.37
N LYS A 440 17.84 -3.56 20.55
CA LYS A 440 17.48 -2.45 21.44
C LYS A 440 17.81 -1.07 20.87
N ALA A 441 18.85 -0.96 20.03
CA ALA A 441 19.20 0.31 19.41
C ALA A 441 18.20 0.66 18.32
N VAL A 442 17.80 -0.32 17.50
CA VAL A 442 16.74 -0.16 16.48
C VAL A 442 15.42 0.23 17.12
N ASP A 443 15.01 -0.44 18.20
CA ASP A 443 13.78 -0.09 18.94
C ASP A 443 13.88 1.32 19.57
N GLY A 444 15.08 1.69 20.04
CA GLY A 444 15.36 3.03 20.56
C GLY A 444 15.18 4.11 19.48
N TYR A 445 15.78 3.95 18.31
CA TYR A 445 15.61 4.89 17.18
C TYR A 445 14.15 5.01 16.74
N ILE A 446 13.39 3.91 16.69
CA ILE A 446 11.95 3.94 16.40
C ILE A 446 11.22 4.78 17.47
N ALA A 447 11.49 4.56 18.75
CA ALA A 447 10.83 5.28 19.84
C ALA A 447 11.20 6.79 19.83
N ASP A 448 12.47 7.11 19.61
CA ASP A 448 12.97 8.49 19.56
C ASP A 448 12.39 9.25 18.37
N SER A 449 12.33 8.63 17.19
CA SER A 449 11.75 9.23 15.99
C SER A 449 10.29 9.68 16.19
N ARG A 450 9.53 9.01 17.06
CA ARG A 450 8.13 9.32 17.37
C ARG A 450 7.94 10.49 18.33
N GLN A 451 9.01 11.03 18.89
CA GLN A 451 8.97 12.18 19.79
C GLN A 451 8.98 13.53 19.06
N PHE A 452 9.13 13.54 17.74
CA PHE A 452 9.21 14.77 16.95
C PHE A 452 7.94 15.00 16.12
N ALA A 453 7.16 16.03 16.50
CA ALA A 453 5.99 16.46 15.69
C ALA A 453 6.44 16.97 14.31
N ASP A 454 7.56 17.68 14.23
CA ASP A 454 8.25 17.97 12.97
C ASP A 454 9.06 16.73 12.56
N ARG A 455 8.52 15.98 11.60
CA ARG A 455 9.08 14.70 11.15
C ARG A 455 10.46 14.82 10.49
N SER A 456 10.85 16.00 10.00
CA SER A 456 12.19 16.21 9.45
C SER A 456 13.29 16.02 10.51
N ARG A 457 12.98 16.27 11.77
CA ARG A 457 13.91 16.12 12.91
C ARG A 457 14.22 14.66 13.26
N SER A 458 13.42 13.71 12.79
CA SER A 458 13.64 12.28 12.99
C SER A 458 14.58 11.65 11.94
N ALA A 459 15.06 12.42 10.98
CA ALA A 459 15.88 11.91 9.88
C ALA A 459 17.18 11.23 10.35
N ASP A 460 17.80 11.73 11.44
CA ASP A 460 19.03 11.15 11.99
C ASP A 460 18.76 9.77 12.63
N ASP A 461 17.63 9.62 13.33
CA ASP A 461 17.23 8.35 13.93
C ASP A 461 17.01 7.29 12.84
N PHE A 462 16.31 7.65 11.76
CA PHE A 462 16.09 6.73 10.63
C PHE A 462 17.37 6.39 9.89
N ARG A 463 18.32 7.32 9.76
CA ARG A 463 19.65 7.02 9.20
C ARG A 463 20.46 6.07 10.08
N ALA A 464 20.44 6.26 11.39
CA ALA A 464 21.12 5.40 12.33
C ALA A 464 20.52 3.99 12.37
N LEU A 465 19.17 3.90 12.37
CA LEU A 465 18.43 2.64 12.28
C LEU A 465 18.83 1.85 11.03
N GLN A 466 18.82 2.50 9.87
CA GLN A 466 19.10 1.81 8.60
C GLN A 466 20.54 1.31 8.51
N ARG A 467 21.51 2.02 9.11
CA ARG A 467 22.89 1.52 9.24
C ARG A 467 22.96 0.29 10.13
N ALA A 468 22.28 0.27 11.28
CA ALA A 468 22.21 -0.89 12.15
C ALA A 468 21.59 -2.10 11.43
N VAL A 469 20.51 -1.88 10.69
CA VAL A 469 19.86 -2.93 9.89
C VAL A 469 20.74 -3.43 8.75
N ALA A 470 21.49 -2.56 8.07
CA ALA A 470 22.44 -2.97 7.02
C ALA A 470 23.62 -3.78 7.58
N ASP A 471 24.06 -3.52 8.82
CA ASP A 471 25.09 -4.33 9.49
C ASP A 471 24.54 -5.69 9.96
N ASP A 472 23.33 -5.76 10.51
CA ASP A 472 22.73 -7.00 11.04
C ASP A 472 22.03 -7.87 9.98
N VAL A 473 21.60 -7.26 8.88
CA VAL A 473 20.90 -7.89 7.75
C VAL A 473 19.74 -8.82 8.17
N PRO A 474 18.78 -8.37 8.96
CA PRO A 474 17.56 -9.15 9.19
C PRO A 474 16.66 -9.16 7.95
N VAL A 475 16.91 -8.24 7.05
CA VAL A 475 16.18 -8.00 5.80
C VAL A 475 17.14 -7.44 4.74
N VAL A 476 16.89 -7.76 3.48
CA VAL A 476 17.58 -7.14 2.33
C VAL A 476 16.54 -6.43 1.48
N PRO A 477 16.59 -5.08 1.36
CA PRO A 477 15.79 -4.36 0.39
C PRO A 477 16.17 -4.79 -1.03
N LEU A 478 15.18 -5.08 -1.87
CA LEU A 478 15.40 -5.55 -3.24
C LEU A 478 15.12 -4.46 -4.26
N TRP A 479 13.91 -3.88 -4.23
CA TRP A 479 13.50 -2.87 -5.18
C TRP A 479 12.35 -2.01 -4.65
N GLN A 480 12.20 -0.83 -5.25
CA GLN A 480 11.08 0.09 -5.11
C GLN A 480 10.24 0.05 -6.39
N ARG A 481 8.93 0.05 -6.24
CA ARG A 481 7.99 -0.04 -7.36
C ARG A 481 7.84 1.29 -8.07
N LYS A 482 7.60 1.23 -9.39
CA LYS A 482 6.89 2.26 -10.15
C LYS A 482 5.42 1.86 -10.27
N GLU A 483 4.51 2.76 -10.02
CA GLU A 483 3.08 2.51 -10.16
C GLU A 483 2.64 2.82 -11.60
N TYR A 484 1.87 1.90 -12.18
CA TYR A 484 1.33 2.05 -13.52
C TYR A 484 -0.20 1.96 -13.48
N VAL A 485 -0.85 2.92 -14.10
CA VAL A 485 -2.30 2.90 -14.37
C VAL A 485 -2.50 3.07 -15.87
N VAL A 486 -3.22 2.15 -16.47
CA VAL A 486 -3.58 2.19 -17.88
C VAL A 486 -5.07 2.42 -17.98
N THR A 487 -5.52 3.40 -18.77
CA THR A 487 -6.93 3.67 -19.03
C THR A 487 -7.19 3.71 -20.52
N THR A 488 -8.44 3.48 -20.94
CA THR A 488 -8.87 3.81 -22.28
C THR A 488 -8.83 5.31 -22.51
N ASP A 489 -8.82 5.79 -23.78
CA ASP A 489 -8.68 7.21 -24.12
C ASP A 489 -9.82 8.07 -23.58
N ASP A 490 -10.98 7.52 -23.39
CA ASP A 490 -12.21 8.14 -22.96
C ASP A 490 -12.38 8.16 -21.41
N VAL A 491 -11.44 7.60 -20.65
CA VAL A 491 -11.41 7.66 -19.19
C VAL A 491 -10.31 8.56 -18.70
N GLY A 492 -10.68 9.61 -17.96
CA GLY A 492 -9.79 10.52 -17.25
C GLY A 492 -9.65 10.19 -15.77
N GLY A 493 -8.67 10.83 -15.11
CA GLY A 493 -8.47 10.70 -13.66
C GLY A 493 -7.58 9.54 -13.22
N GLY A 494 -7.03 8.73 -14.14
CA GLY A 494 -6.17 7.58 -13.83
C GLY A 494 -4.98 7.93 -12.94
N GLN A 495 -4.41 9.14 -13.06
CA GLN A 495 -3.31 9.61 -12.24
C GLN A 495 -3.63 9.68 -10.73
N TYR A 496 -4.90 9.76 -10.35
CA TYR A 496 -5.31 9.78 -8.95
C TYR A 496 -5.43 8.38 -8.32
N LEU A 497 -5.21 7.33 -9.10
CA LEU A 497 -5.11 5.96 -8.61
C LEU A 497 -3.66 5.56 -8.27
N ALA A 498 -2.69 6.40 -8.63
CA ALA A 498 -1.25 6.12 -8.52
C ALA A 498 -0.51 7.20 -7.71
N ASP A 499 -1.13 7.86 -6.74
CA ASP A 499 -0.51 8.99 -6.04
C ASP A 499 0.39 8.63 -4.83
N GLY A 500 0.60 7.34 -4.57
CA GLY A 500 1.58 6.83 -3.60
C GLY A 500 1.26 7.09 -2.12
N ASN A 501 0.17 7.78 -1.76
CA ASN A 501 -0.17 8.12 -0.37
C ASN A 501 -1.21 7.17 0.28
N GLY A 502 -1.50 6.03 -0.36
CA GLY A 502 -2.39 4.99 0.16
C GLY A 502 -3.89 5.24 -0.04
N VAL A 503 -4.29 6.33 -0.67
CA VAL A 503 -5.71 6.64 -0.96
C VAL A 503 -6.02 6.33 -2.42
N PHE A 504 -6.89 5.35 -2.64
CA PHE A 504 -7.30 4.90 -3.97
C PHE A 504 -8.56 5.65 -4.41
N ARG A 505 -8.39 6.74 -5.20
CA ARG A 505 -9.43 7.74 -5.48
C ARG A 505 -10.28 7.41 -6.69
N LEU A 506 -11.11 6.38 -6.63
CA LEU A 506 -12.03 6.00 -7.72
C LEU A 506 -13.00 7.14 -8.09
N TRP A 507 -13.36 8.00 -7.14
CA TRP A 507 -14.22 9.17 -7.38
C TRP A 507 -13.59 10.28 -8.23
N LYS A 508 -12.34 10.10 -8.65
CA LYS A 508 -11.66 10.99 -9.60
C LYS A 508 -11.72 10.47 -11.03
N LEU A 509 -12.16 9.21 -11.21
CA LEU A 509 -12.38 8.67 -12.55
C LEU A 509 -13.66 9.24 -13.13
N ASP A 510 -13.60 9.67 -14.38
CA ASP A 510 -14.78 10.11 -15.14
C ASP A 510 -14.57 9.90 -16.64
N TRP A 511 -15.68 9.84 -17.37
CA TRP A 511 -15.67 9.83 -18.83
C TRP A 511 -15.34 11.22 -19.37
N ILE A 512 -14.50 11.32 -20.40
CA ILE A 512 -14.02 12.58 -21.01
C ILE A 512 -14.35 12.65 -22.49
#